data_3cd870386679b4c1d13a64f57e643c75
#
_entry.id   3cd870386679b4c1d13a64f57e643c75
#
_cell.length_a   1.000
_cell.length_b   1.000
_cell.length_c   1.000
_cell.angle_alpha   90.00
_cell.angle_beta   90.00
_cell.angle_gamma   90.00
#
_symmetry.space_group_name_H-M   'P 1'
#
loop_
_entity.id
_entity.type
_entity.pdbx_description
1 polymer ?
#
loop_
_entity_poly.entity_id
_entity_poly.type
_entity_poly.pdbx_seq_one_letter_code
_entity_poly.pdbx_strand_id
1 'polypeptide(L)'
;MAIRKIRTDGDPILRKKSKNVSNFNDRLKILIDDMYETMDVAYGVGLAAPQVGILKRLIVIDNRDEEDGKRFYMINPEIFEKEGEEVSMEGCLSVPGKQGTVKRAKDIKVKYNDIDGEEKIMEAEDFLARIIQHETDHLDGILYTDKAIQMYEAESEE
;
A
#
# COMPACT_ATOMS: atom_id res chain seq x y z
N MET A 1 -8.90 18.97 2.16
CA MET A 1 -8.71 17.60 1.66
C MET A 1 -8.80 17.58 0.15
N ALA A 2 -7.91 16.87 -0.47
CA ALA A 2 -7.83 16.88 -1.93
C ALA A 2 -7.58 15.47 -2.47
N ILE A 3 -8.16 15.22 -3.63
CA ILE A 3 -7.89 13.99 -4.39
C ILE A 3 -6.61 14.22 -5.17
N ARG A 4 -5.66 13.29 -5.05
CA ARG A 4 -4.40 13.36 -5.77
C ARG A 4 -4.42 12.42 -6.98
N LYS A 5 -3.65 12.77 -8.00
CA LYS A 5 -3.57 11.95 -9.20
C LYS A 5 -2.75 10.69 -8.93
N ILE A 6 -3.32 9.53 -9.24
CA ILE A 6 -2.61 8.25 -9.12
C ILE A 6 -1.70 8.08 -10.34
N ARG A 7 -0.40 7.88 -10.07
CA ARG A 7 0.60 7.60 -11.11
C ARG A 7 0.45 6.16 -11.56
N THR A 8 0.64 5.92 -12.84
CA THR A 8 0.46 4.60 -13.42
C THR A 8 1.76 4.01 -13.95
N ASP A 9 1.77 2.70 -14.20
CA ASP A 9 2.94 1.97 -14.67
C ASP A 9 3.53 2.67 -15.90
N GLY A 10 4.85 2.78 -15.90
CA GLY A 10 5.60 3.57 -16.88
C GLY A 10 6.07 4.91 -16.31
N ASP A 11 5.45 5.40 -15.23
CA ASP A 11 5.93 6.61 -14.55
C ASP A 11 7.18 6.24 -13.73
N PRO A 12 8.32 6.89 -13.99
CA PRO A 12 9.57 6.53 -13.30
C PRO A 12 9.50 6.66 -11.77
N ILE A 13 8.60 7.48 -11.24
CA ILE A 13 8.50 7.68 -9.79
C ILE A 13 8.14 6.39 -9.07
N LEU A 14 7.39 5.48 -9.73
CA LEU A 14 6.98 4.21 -9.13
C LEU A 14 8.16 3.26 -8.91
N ARG A 15 9.28 3.52 -9.55
CA ARG A 15 10.49 2.69 -9.44
C ARG A 15 11.53 3.27 -8.49
N LYS A 16 11.23 4.41 -7.87
CA LYS A 16 12.14 5.06 -6.94
C LYS A 16 11.89 4.59 -5.51
N LYS A 17 12.95 4.60 -4.73
CA LYS A 17 12.87 4.26 -3.31
C LYS A 17 12.41 5.47 -2.51
N SER A 18 11.43 5.27 -1.65
CA SER A 18 10.92 6.32 -0.78
C SER A 18 11.82 6.55 0.43
N LYS A 19 11.80 7.77 0.95
CA LYS A 19 12.61 8.16 2.10
C LYS A 19 11.82 8.05 3.40
N ASN A 20 12.50 7.70 4.47
CA ASN A 20 11.91 7.70 5.79
C ASN A 20 11.37 9.09 6.14
N VAL A 21 10.22 9.10 6.79
CA VAL A 21 9.62 10.32 7.31
C VAL A 21 10.30 10.67 8.62
N SER A 22 10.80 11.91 8.72
CA SER A 22 11.44 12.41 9.95
C SER A 22 10.68 13.59 10.55
N ASN A 23 9.80 14.21 9.81
CA ASN A 23 9.00 15.35 10.27
C ASN A 23 7.53 14.94 10.37
N PHE A 24 7.03 14.82 11.59
CA PHE A 24 5.64 14.46 11.87
C PHE A 24 4.83 15.74 12.10
N ASN A 25 4.47 16.40 11.01
CA ASN A 25 3.86 17.73 11.02
C ASN A 25 2.48 17.76 10.35
N ASP A 26 1.90 18.96 10.26
CA ASP A 26 0.58 19.13 9.68
C ASP A 26 0.52 18.76 8.19
N ARG A 27 1.62 18.96 7.46
CA ARG A 27 1.69 18.55 6.04
C ARG A 27 1.54 17.05 5.90
N LEU A 28 2.11 16.29 6.83
CA LEU A 28 1.99 14.83 6.83
C LEU A 28 0.55 14.42 7.08
N LYS A 29 -0.15 15.09 8.01
CA LYS A 29 -1.57 14.83 8.28
C LYS A 29 -2.42 15.10 7.04
N ILE A 30 -2.16 16.20 6.33
CA ILE A 30 -2.87 16.53 5.10
C ILE A 30 -2.62 15.46 4.04
N LEU A 31 -1.39 15.00 3.89
CA LEU A 31 -1.07 13.93 2.94
C LEU A 31 -1.82 12.64 3.26
N ILE A 32 -1.88 12.25 4.53
CA ILE A 32 -2.62 11.05 4.96
C ILE A 32 -4.10 11.19 4.59
N ASP A 33 -4.71 12.34 4.90
CA ASP A 33 -6.12 12.59 4.59
C ASP A 33 -6.38 12.57 3.09
N ASP A 34 -5.50 13.20 2.31
CA ASP A 34 -5.60 13.20 0.84
C ASP A 34 -5.49 11.78 0.28
N MET A 35 -4.60 10.97 0.85
CA MET A 35 -4.43 9.59 0.41
C MET A 35 -5.65 8.74 0.72
N TYR A 36 -6.26 8.92 1.90
CA TYR A 36 -7.52 8.23 2.23
C TYR A 36 -8.61 8.58 1.23
N GLU A 37 -8.78 9.86 0.94
CA GLU A 37 -9.80 10.33 0.01
C GLU A 37 -9.56 9.81 -1.41
N THR A 38 -8.30 9.85 -1.86
CA THR A 38 -7.89 9.34 -3.17
C THR A 38 -8.18 7.83 -3.28
N MET A 39 -7.82 7.09 -2.24
CA MET A 39 -8.08 5.64 -2.18
C MET A 39 -9.57 5.34 -2.27
N ASP A 40 -10.39 6.08 -1.53
CA ASP A 40 -11.85 5.88 -1.53
C ASP A 40 -12.47 6.12 -2.89
N VAL A 41 -12.10 7.23 -3.53
CA VAL A 41 -12.63 7.59 -4.85
C VAL A 41 -12.25 6.55 -5.89
N ALA A 42 -11.08 5.95 -5.76
CA ALA A 42 -10.58 4.93 -6.68
C ALA A 42 -11.03 3.51 -6.32
N TYR A 43 -11.78 3.34 -5.23
CA TYR A 43 -12.23 2.03 -4.73
C TYR A 43 -11.08 1.10 -4.38
N GLY A 44 -9.95 1.64 -3.93
CA GLY A 44 -8.79 0.87 -3.54
C GLY A 44 -8.87 0.37 -2.11
N VAL A 45 -8.06 -0.63 -1.80
CA VAL A 45 -7.92 -1.18 -0.43
C VAL A 45 -6.60 -0.77 0.20
N GLY A 46 -5.69 -0.20 -0.59
CA GLY A 46 -4.41 0.30 -0.12
C GLY A 46 -3.85 1.31 -1.11
N LEU A 47 -3.00 2.19 -0.61
CA LEU A 47 -2.33 3.21 -1.41
C LEU A 47 -1.03 3.61 -0.74
N ALA A 48 0.05 3.70 -1.52
CA ALA A 48 1.36 4.14 -1.05
C ALA A 48 1.67 5.53 -1.58
N ALA A 49 2.39 6.34 -0.81
CA ALA A 49 2.68 7.72 -1.19
C ALA A 49 3.33 7.89 -2.57
N PRO A 50 4.27 7.00 -3.01
CA PRO A 50 4.80 7.11 -4.38
C PRO A 50 3.73 7.09 -5.47
N GLN A 51 2.62 6.39 -5.24
CA GLN A 51 1.53 6.32 -6.21
C GLN A 51 0.85 7.68 -6.44
N VAL A 52 1.01 8.61 -5.54
CA VAL A 52 0.52 9.98 -5.70
C VAL A 52 1.68 10.98 -5.89
N GLY A 53 2.85 10.47 -6.24
CA GLY A 53 4.01 11.29 -6.60
C GLY A 53 4.86 11.78 -5.43
N ILE A 54 4.68 11.21 -4.25
CA ILE A 54 5.40 11.62 -3.04
C ILE A 54 6.31 10.49 -2.56
N LEU A 55 7.62 10.73 -2.56
CA LEU A 55 8.60 9.70 -2.17
C LEU A 55 8.84 9.70 -0.67
N LYS A 56 7.79 9.36 0.07
CA LYS A 56 7.83 9.19 1.53
C LYS A 56 7.33 7.79 1.89
N ARG A 57 7.91 7.23 2.94
CA ARG A 57 7.52 5.90 3.40
C ARG A 57 6.23 5.98 4.22
N LEU A 58 5.14 6.08 3.50
CA LEU A 58 3.78 6.22 4.05
C LEU A 58 2.82 5.38 3.21
N ILE A 59 2.00 4.59 3.88
CA ILE A 59 0.93 3.83 3.25
C ILE A 59 -0.37 4.04 4.00
N VAL A 60 -1.50 3.93 3.29
CA VAL A 60 -2.83 3.90 3.88
C VAL A 60 -3.54 2.62 3.44
N ILE A 61 -4.38 2.09 4.32
CA ILE A 61 -5.04 0.80 4.13
C ILE A 61 -6.48 0.88 4.59
N ASP A 62 -7.36 0.22 3.85
CA ASP A 62 -8.76 0.02 4.21
C ASP A 62 -9.00 -1.48 4.36
N ASN A 63 -9.13 -1.94 5.60
CA ASN A 63 -9.39 -3.33 5.90
C ASN A 63 -10.88 -3.64 5.80
N ARG A 64 -11.35 -3.91 4.58
CA ARG A 64 -12.75 -4.17 4.28
C ARG A 64 -13.24 -5.51 4.82
N ASP A 65 -12.35 -6.40 5.23
CA ASP A 65 -12.71 -7.69 5.81
C ASP A 65 -13.22 -7.55 7.24
N GLU A 66 -12.97 -6.40 7.88
CA GLU A 66 -13.55 -6.11 9.19
C GLU A 66 -14.95 -5.55 9.03
N GLU A 67 -15.83 -5.94 9.93
CA GLU A 67 -17.24 -5.60 9.91
C GLU A 67 -17.50 -4.09 9.84
N ASP A 68 -16.63 -3.30 10.45
CA ASP A 68 -16.75 -1.84 10.52
C ASP A 68 -15.93 -1.10 9.46
N GLY A 69 -15.24 -1.80 8.58
CA GLY A 69 -14.39 -1.18 7.55
C GLY A 69 -13.36 -0.25 8.16
N LYS A 70 -12.24 -0.78 8.60
CA LYS A 70 -11.25 -0.01 9.32
C LYS A 70 -10.16 0.54 8.43
N ARG A 71 -10.05 1.86 8.36
CA ARG A 71 -8.94 2.53 7.70
C ARG A 71 -7.84 2.84 8.70
N PHE A 72 -6.61 2.72 8.25
CA PHE A 72 -5.47 3.13 9.05
C PHE A 72 -4.29 3.47 8.15
N TYR A 73 -3.29 4.12 8.71
CA TYR A 73 -2.06 4.49 8.03
C TYR A 73 -0.87 3.90 8.75
N MET A 74 0.24 3.76 8.02
CA MET A 74 1.52 3.38 8.60
C MET A 74 2.61 4.29 8.04
N ILE A 75 3.35 4.92 8.93
CA ILE A 75 4.50 5.75 8.60
C ILE A 75 5.76 4.94 8.86
N ASN A 76 6.68 4.91 7.90
CA ASN A 76 7.92 4.14 7.98
C ASN A 76 7.69 2.64 8.28
N PRO A 77 6.77 1.97 7.58
CA PRO A 77 6.51 0.57 7.87
C PRO A 77 7.72 -0.30 7.56
N GLU A 78 7.99 -1.24 8.46
CA GLU A 78 9.06 -2.21 8.30
C GLU A 78 8.55 -3.59 8.71
N ILE A 79 8.48 -4.51 7.74
CA ILE A 79 8.07 -5.89 7.99
C ILE A 79 9.30 -6.61 8.52
N PHE A 80 9.26 -7.04 9.78
CA PHE A 80 10.42 -7.66 10.43
C PHE A 80 10.26 -9.15 10.68
N GLU A 81 9.05 -9.68 10.44
CA GLU A 81 8.81 -11.12 10.57
C GLU A 81 7.78 -11.54 9.54
N LYS A 82 8.07 -12.64 8.85
CA LYS A 82 7.19 -13.23 7.84
C LYS A 82 7.10 -14.72 8.09
N GLU A 83 5.89 -15.28 7.97
CA GLU A 83 5.66 -16.70 8.18
C GLU A 83 4.60 -17.20 7.21
N GLY A 84 4.81 -18.43 6.72
CA GLY A 84 3.90 -19.04 5.78
C GLY A 84 3.93 -18.42 4.40
N GLU A 85 3.19 -19.03 3.48
CA GLU A 85 3.09 -18.56 2.10
C GLU A 85 1.68 -18.77 1.59
N GLU A 86 1.22 -17.84 0.78
CA GLU A 86 -0.09 -17.91 0.15
C GLU A 86 -0.02 -17.28 -1.22
N VAL A 87 -0.60 -17.94 -2.23
CA VAL A 87 -0.70 -17.42 -3.59
C VAL A 87 -2.13 -16.92 -3.79
N SER A 88 -2.28 -15.67 -4.23
CA SER A 88 -3.59 -15.11 -4.49
C SER A 88 -3.50 -14.04 -5.57
N MET A 89 -4.66 -13.65 -6.10
CA MET A 89 -4.76 -12.64 -7.14
C MET A 89 -4.59 -11.25 -6.55
N GLU A 90 -3.80 -10.42 -7.23
CA GLU A 90 -3.62 -9.01 -6.87
C GLU A 90 -3.85 -8.11 -8.07
N GLY A 91 -4.31 -6.91 -7.78
CA GLY A 91 -4.36 -5.81 -8.73
C GLY A 91 -3.80 -4.57 -8.07
N CYS A 92 -3.64 -3.51 -8.83
CA CYS A 92 -3.07 -2.27 -8.33
C CYS A 92 -3.64 -1.07 -9.08
N LEU A 93 -3.95 0.00 -8.34
CA LEU A 93 -4.45 1.24 -8.94
C LEU A 93 -3.46 1.86 -9.93
N SER A 94 -2.17 1.57 -9.75
CA SER A 94 -1.12 2.05 -10.67
C SER A 94 -0.91 1.15 -11.89
N VAL A 95 -1.58 -0.01 -11.95
CA VAL A 95 -1.51 -0.94 -13.09
C VAL A 95 -2.94 -1.28 -13.50
N PRO A 96 -3.65 -0.31 -14.10
CA PRO A 96 -5.06 -0.52 -14.45
C PRO A 96 -5.23 -1.57 -15.55
N GLY A 97 -6.33 -2.31 -15.50
CA GLY A 97 -6.68 -3.29 -16.52
C GLY A 97 -5.94 -4.61 -16.41
N LYS A 98 -5.19 -4.84 -15.36
CA LYS A 98 -4.43 -6.07 -15.18
C LYS A 98 -4.54 -6.60 -13.76
N GLN A 99 -4.32 -7.90 -13.61
CA GLN A 99 -4.20 -8.55 -12.32
C GLN A 99 -3.24 -9.73 -12.46
N GLY A 100 -2.72 -10.21 -11.35
CA GLY A 100 -1.75 -11.30 -11.38
C GLY A 100 -1.74 -12.08 -10.09
N THR A 101 -1.25 -13.32 -10.18
CA THR A 101 -1.08 -14.17 -8.99
C THR A 101 0.29 -13.91 -8.38
N VAL A 102 0.29 -13.67 -7.08
CA VAL A 102 1.51 -13.32 -6.34
C VAL A 102 1.61 -14.19 -5.09
N LYS A 103 2.79 -14.72 -4.82
CA LYS A 103 3.08 -15.43 -3.60
C LYS A 103 3.55 -14.43 -2.55
N ARG A 104 2.89 -14.42 -1.39
CA ARG A 104 3.27 -13.55 -0.29
C ARG A 104 3.23 -14.32 1.03
N ALA A 105 3.85 -13.75 2.05
CA ALA A 105 3.75 -14.32 3.39
C ALA A 105 2.29 -14.28 3.87
N LYS A 106 1.87 -15.34 4.54
CA LYS A 106 0.52 -15.43 5.09
C LYS A 106 0.38 -14.58 6.35
N ASP A 107 1.40 -14.59 7.20
CA ASP A 107 1.44 -13.89 8.47
C ASP A 107 2.65 -12.97 8.50
N ILE A 108 2.47 -11.75 9.00
CA ILE A 108 3.56 -10.79 9.13
C ILE A 108 3.49 -10.05 10.47
N LYS A 109 4.65 -9.54 10.88
CA LYS A 109 4.74 -8.53 11.94
C LYS A 109 5.39 -7.30 11.33
N VAL A 110 4.77 -6.15 11.55
CA VAL A 110 5.21 -4.89 10.98
C VAL A 110 5.37 -3.84 12.07
N LYS A 111 6.50 -3.14 12.01
CA LYS A 111 6.81 -2.03 12.90
C LYS A 111 6.62 -0.74 12.11
N TYR A 112 6.01 0.27 12.72
CA TYR A 112 5.74 1.54 12.05
C TYR A 112 5.63 2.67 13.06
N ASN A 113 5.60 3.91 12.57
CA ASN A 113 5.37 5.08 13.41
C ASN A 113 3.95 5.59 13.21
N ASP A 114 3.35 6.13 14.26
CA ASP A 114 2.12 6.90 14.15
C ASP A 114 2.45 8.38 13.90
N ILE A 115 1.41 9.22 13.82
CA ILE A 115 1.56 10.64 13.51
C ILE A 115 2.29 11.42 14.62
N ASP A 116 2.33 10.87 15.82
CA ASP A 116 3.06 11.46 16.95
C ASP A 116 4.51 10.99 16.98
N GLY A 117 4.92 10.16 16.03
CA GLY A 117 6.27 9.61 15.96
C GLY A 117 6.50 8.40 16.85
N GLU A 118 5.45 7.92 17.52
CA GLU A 118 5.55 6.74 18.37
C GLU A 118 5.65 5.46 17.57
N GLU A 119 6.52 4.56 18.00
CA GLU A 119 6.68 3.26 17.36
C GLU A 119 5.57 2.30 17.79
N LYS A 120 4.99 1.62 16.81
CA LYS A 120 3.94 0.64 17.04
C LYS A 120 4.27 -0.65 16.29
N ILE A 121 3.71 -1.75 16.78
CA ILE A 121 3.86 -3.06 16.14
C ILE A 121 2.46 -3.61 15.88
N MET A 122 2.25 -4.14 14.67
CA MET A 122 1.00 -4.78 14.28
C MET A 122 1.31 -6.17 13.77
N GLU A 123 0.46 -7.13 14.16
CA GLU A 123 0.43 -8.45 13.55
C GLU A 123 -0.71 -8.48 12.54
N ALA A 124 -0.46 -9.03 11.36
CA ALA A 124 -1.47 -9.13 10.32
C ALA A 124 -1.39 -10.50 9.64
N GLU A 125 -2.53 -10.99 9.21
CA GLU A 125 -2.63 -12.27 8.52
C GLU A 125 -3.54 -12.17 7.30
N ASP A 126 -3.42 -13.14 6.41
CA ASP A 126 -4.29 -13.32 5.24
C ASP A 126 -4.34 -12.08 4.34
N PHE A 127 -5.54 -11.58 4.03
CA PHE A 127 -5.70 -10.46 3.11
C PHE A 127 -5.03 -9.18 3.62
N LEU A 128 -5.16 -8.88 4.91
CA LEU A 128 -4.53 -7.69 5.49
C LEU A 128 -3.00 -7.76 5.36
N ALA A 129 -2.41 -8.91 5.65
CA ALA A 129 -0.97 -9.10 5.48
C ALA A 129 -0.56 -8.89 4.02
N ARG A 130 -1.37 -9.35 3.08
CA ARG A 130 -1.12 -9.18 1.64
C ARG A 130 -1.12 -7.71 1.24
N ILE A 131 -2.12 -6.94 1.68
CA ILE A 131 -2.19 -5.51 1.37
C ILE A 131 -0.97 -4.78 1.92
N ILE A 132 -0.61 -5.02 3.17
CA ILE A 132 0.54 -4.36 3.79
C ILE A 132 1.83 -4.65 3.02
N GLN A 133 2.04 -5.89 2.63
CA GLN A 133 3.23 -6.28 1.84
C GLN A 133 3.25 -5.61 0.47
N HIS A 134 2.09 -5.59 -0.21
CA HIS A 134 1.95 -4.94 -1.52
C HIS A 134 2.29 -3.45 -1.43
N GLU A 135 1.72 -2.74 -0.44
CA GLU A 135 1.95 -1.30 -0.31
C GLU A 135 3.36 -0.98 0.16
N THR A 136 3.93 -1.80 1.03
CA THR A 136 5.31 -1.63 1.49
C THR A 136 6.30 -1.82 0.34
N ASP A 137 6.03 -2.75 -0.58
CA ASP A 137 6.83 -2.93 -1.77
C ASP A 137 6.90 -1.66 -2.63
N HIS A 138 5.79 -0.93 -2.76
CA HIS A 138 5.77 0.34 -3.48
C HIS A 138 6.80 1.33 -2.93
N LEU A 139 7.06 1.30 -1.64
CA LEU A 139 8.02 2.19 -0.99
C LEU A 139 9.46 1.88 -1.40
N ASP A 140 9.70 0.68 -1.92
CA ASP A 140 10.99 0.24 -2.43
C ASP A 140 11.05 0.22 -3.96
N GLY A 141 10.04 0.79 -4.61
CA GLY A 141 9.99 0.85 -6.06
C GLY A 141 9.61 -0.47 -6.73
N ILE A 142 8.94 -1.36 -5.98
CA ILE A 142 8.54 -2.69 -6.46
C ILE A 142 7.04 -2.72 -6.70
N LEU A 143 6.64 -3.16 -7.90
CA LEU A 143 5.24 -3.39 -8.24
C LEU A 143 4.93 -4.88 -8.13
N TYR A 144 3.66 -5.21 -7.90
CA TYR A 144 3.28 -6.63 -7.82
C TYR A 144 3.60 -7.38 -9.11
N THR A 145 3.62 -6.68 -10.25
CA THR A 145 3.96 -7.27 -11.54
C THR A 145 5.38 -7.86 -11.56
N ASP A 146 6.28 -7.32 -10.72
CA ASP A 146 7.66 -7.83 -10.60
C ASP A 146 7.70 -9.19 -9.91
N LYS A 147 6.68 -9.49 -9.11
CA LYS A 147 6.58 -10.72 -8.32
C LYS A 147 5.53 -11.68 -8.84
N ALA A 148 4.75 -11.27 -9.84
CA ALA A 148 3.64 -12.08 -10.33
C ALA A 148 4.13 -13.39 -10.94
N ILE A 149 3.47 -14.49 -10.54
CA ILE A 149 3.71 -15.80 -11.12
C ILE A 149 3.09 -15.85 -12.52
N GLN A 150 1.90 -15.28 -12.64
CA GLN A 150 1.16 -15.21 -13.91
C GLN A 150 0.33 -13.94 -13.94
N MET A 151 0.29 -13.30 -15.11
CA MET A 151 -0.50 -12.08 -15.31
C MET A 151 -1.74 -12.37 -16.16
N TYR A 152 -2.82 -11.65 -15.89
CA TYR A 152 -4.08 -11.75 -16.58
C TYR A 152 -4.61 -10.35 -16.92
N GLU A 153 -5.47 -10.28 -17.95
CA GLU A 153 -6.25 -9.08 -18.19
C GLU A 153 -7.37 -9.03 -17.16
N ALA A 154 -7.55 -7.90 -16.50
CA ALA A 154 -8.68 -7.70 -15.60
C ALA A 154 -9.93 -7.46 -16.43
N GLU A 155 -11.07 -8.04 -15.99
CA GLU A 155 -12.34 -7.78 -16.62
C GLU A 155 -12.72 -6.31 -16.41
N SER A 156 -13.15 -5.64 -17.49
CA SER A 156 -13.63 -4.28 -17.35
C SER A 156 -15.04 -4.30 -16.76
N GLU A 157 -15.24 -3.57 -15.71
CA GLU A 157 -16.56 -3.33 -15.16
C GLU A 157 -17.22 -2.21 -15.95
N GLU A 158 -18.08 -2.56 -16.85
CA GLU A 158 -18.88 -1.57 -17.57
C GLU A 158 -20.33 -1.62 -17.10
#